data_8daccba5ac865a433af177c7aab23f70
#
_entry.id   8daccba5ac865a433af177c7aab23f70
#
_cell.length_a   1.000
_cell.length_b   1.000
_cell.length_c   1.000
_cell.angle_alpha   90.00
_cell.angle_beta   90.00
_cell.angle_gamma   90.00
#
_symmetry.space_group_name_H-M   'P 1'
#
loop_
_entity.id
_entity.type
_entity.pdbx_description
1 polymer ?
#
loop_
_entity_poly.entity_id
_entity_poly.type
_entity_poly.pdbx_seq_one_letter_code
_entity_poly.pdbx_strand_id
1 'polypeptide(L)'
;MLAILHNIRSIHNVGSIFRTADAAGIKKIYLTGITPAPTDRFGKIRAQFQKVSLGAEKYVTWEKSGSTIKIIDELKNSNYKIFAIEQSKKSIPYYKLRSKNNNSKMALILGNEVWGLPDSILKKADKILE
;
A
#
# COMPACT_ATOMS: atom_id res chain seq x y z
N MET A 1 -10.37 3.31 -3.25
CA MET A 1 -9.07 3.51 -2.57
C MET A 1 -8.12 2.41 -2.97
N LEU A 2 -6.86 2.75 -3.18
CA LEU A 2 -5.77 1.85 -3.52
C LEU A 2 -4.73 1.88 -2.41
N ALA A 3 -3.85 0.88 -2.35
CA ALA A 3 -2.71 0.87 -1.45
C ALA A 3 -1.43 0.52 -2.20
N ILE A 4 -0.33 1.10 -1.75
CA ILE A 4 1.02 0.81 -2.25
C ILE A 4 1.84 0.33 -1.06
N LEU A 5 2.41 -0.86 -1.15
CA LEU A 5 3.28 -1.43 -0.12
C LEU A 5 4.73 -1.33 -0.60
N HIS A 6 5.47 -0.39 -0.01
CA HIS A 6 6.85 -0.12 -0.38
C HIS A 6 7.83 -0.85 0.52
N ASN A 7 8.53 -1.82 -0.03
CA ASN A 7 9.59 -2.57 0.68
C ASN A 7 9.13 -3.18 2.01
N ILE A 8 7.90 -3.69 2.07
CA ILE A 8 7.43 -4.50 3.20
C ILE A 8 8.16 -5.84 3.13
N ARG A 9 8.92 -6.20 4.15
CA ARG A 9 9.74 -7.40 4.16
C ARG A 9 8.97 -8.67 4.55
N SER A 10 8.09 -8.53 5.52
CA SER A 10 7.38 -9.66 6.11
C SER A 10 6.20 -10.09 5.26
N ILE A 11 6.23 -11.32 4.76
CA ILE A 11 5.08 -11.91 4.06
C ILE A 11 3.86 -12.03 4.97
N HIS A 12 4.08 -12.23 6.27
CA HIS A 12 3.01 -12.23 7.28
C HIS A 12 2.32 -10.86 7.33
N ASN A 13 3.10 -9.77 7.36
CA ASN A 13 2.56 -8.41 7.36
C ASN A 13 1.80 -8.11 6.06
N VAL A 14 2.31 -8.55 4.93
CA VAL A 14 1.60 -8.40 3.64
C VAL A 14 0.26 -9.13 3.68
N GLY A 15 0.23 -10.36 4.18
CA GLY A 15 -1.01 -11.12 4.34
C GLY A 15 -2.03 -10.42 5.25
N SER A 16 -1.58 -9.88 6.37
CA SER A 16 -2.43 -9.10 7.29
C SER A 16 -2.97 -7.84 6.64
N ILE A 17 -2.16 -7.16 5.84
CA ILE A 17 -2.59 -5.96 5.10
C ILE A 17 -3.64 -6.33 4.06
N PHE A 18 -3.49 -7.42 3.34
CA PHE A 18 -4.53 -7.91 2.41
C PHE A 18 -5.85 -8.15 3.11
N ARG A 19 -5.83 -8.79 4.27
CA ARG A 19 -7.03 -9.04 5.06
C ARG A 19 -7.71 -7.74 5.48
N THR A 20 -6.94 -6.80 5.99
CA THR A 20 -7.45 -5.47 6.38
C THR A 20 -7.97 -4.70 5.18
N ALA A 21 -7.27 -4.75 4.06
CA ALA A 21 -7.66 -4.08 2.82
C ALA A 21 -9.00 -4.60 2.28
N ASP A 22 -9.20 -5.90 2.31
CA ASP A 22 -10.47 -6.53 1.92
C ASP A 22 -11.62 -5.99 2.79
N ALA A 23 -11.44 -6.02 4.11
CA ALA A 23 -12.44 -5.52 5.04
C ALA A 23 -12.72 -4.01 4.88
N ALA A 24 -11.70 -3.22 4.53
CA ALA A 24 -11.80 -1.78 4.35
C ALA A 24 -12.31 -1.35 2.95
N GLY A 25 -12.49 -2.30 2.04
CA GLY A 25 -12.94 -2.01 0.67
C GLY A 25 -11.85 -1.46 -0.24
N ILE A 26 -10.58 -1.69 0.07
CA ILE A 26 -9.48 -1.37 -0.84
C ILE A 26 -9.52 -2.34 -2.02
N LYS A 27 -9.55 -1.79 -3.23
CA LYS A 27 -9.78 -2.58 -4.45
C LYS A 27 -8.52 -3.17 -5.04
N LYS A 28 -7.38 -2.50 -4.84
CA LYS A 28 -6.11 -2.94 -5.43
C LYS A 28 -4.93 -2.57 -4.53
N ILE A 29 -3.97 -3.48 -4.47
CA ILE A 29 -2.70 -3.30 -3.77
C ILE A 29 -1.55 -3.42 -4.78
N TYR A 30 -0.68 -2.42 -4.80
CA TYR A 30 0.60 -2.49 -5.51
C TYR A 30 1.69 -2.95 -4.55
N LEU A 31 2.40 -4.00 -4.92
CA LEU A 31 3.52 -4.56 -4.16
C LEU A 31 4.81 -4.09 -4.81
N THR A 32 5.48 -3.12 -4.20
CA THR A 32 6.64 -2.49 -4.83
C THR A 32 7.95 -2.80 -4.13
N GLY A 33 9.04 -2.73 -4.89
CA GLY A 33 10.37 -3.06 -4.40
C GLY A 33 10.46 -4.52 -3.98
N ILE A 34 10.96 -4.76 -2.77
CA ILE A 34 11.15 -6.11 -2.21
C ILE A 34 9.89 -6.74 -1.61
N THR A 35 8.76 -6.03 -1.61
CA THR A 35 7.51 -6.56 -1.04
C THR A 35 7.13 -7.89 -1.68
N PRO A 36 7.01 -8.99 -0.90
CA PRO A 36 6.70 -10.29 -1.46
C PRO A 36 5.26 -10.36 -1.99
N ALA A 37 5.09 -11.11 -3.08
CA ALA A 37 3.78 -11.39 -3.64
C ALA A 37 3.09 -12.54 -2.88
N PRO A 38 1.74 -12.63 -2.95
CA PRO A 38 1.00 -13.75 -2.38
C PRO A 38 1.39 -15.12 -2.94
N THR A 39 1.85 -15.16 -4.19
CA THR A 39 2.22 -16.40 -4.87
C THR A 39 3.72 -16.53 -5.05
N ASP A 40 4.21 -17.77 -5.11
CA ASP A 40 5.59 -18.06 -5.47
C ASP A 40 5.80 -17.96 -6.99
N ARG A 41 7.03 -18.24 -7.46
CA ARG A 41 7.37 -18.20 -8.89
C ARG A 41 6.59 -19.18 -9.76
N PHE A 42 5.95 -20.19 -9.16
CA PHE A 42 5.11 -21.16 -9.84
C PHE A 42 3.61 -20.81 -9.79
N GLY A 43 3.26 -19.65 -9.25
CA GLY A 43 1.87 -19.21 -9.11
C GLY A 43 1.12 -19.85 -7.96
N LYS A 44 1.81 -20.60 -7.10
CA LYS A 44 1.20 -21.23 -5.93
C LYS A 44 1.16 -20.25 -4.75
N ILE A 45 0.03 -20.20 -4.04
CA ILE A 45 -0.13 -19.36 -2.84
C ILE A 45 0.86 -19.80 -1.76
N ARG A 46 1.58 -18.82 -1.21
CA ARG A 46 2.52 -19.07 -0.11
C ARG A 46 1.75 -19.39 1.17
N ALA A 47 2.10 -20.50 1.82
CA ALA A 47 1.43 -20.95 3.04
C ALA A 47 1.45 -19.90 4.16
N GLN A 48 2.57 -19.22 4.34
CA GLN A 48 2.73 -18.18 5.36
C GLN A 48 1.83 -16.96 5.10
N PHE A 49 1.59 -16.64 3.84
CA PHE A 49 0.66 -15.58 3.44
C PHE A 49 -0.78 -16.03 3.73
N GLN A 50 -1.16 -17.21 3.28
CA GLN A 50 -2.51 -17.73 3.38
C GLN A 50 -2.99 -17.85 4.84
N LYS A 51 -2.12 -18.16 5.78
CA LYS A 51 -2.44 -18.26 7.21
C LYS A 51 -3.03 -16.98 7.79
N VAL A 52 -2.65 -15.82 7.26
CA VAL A 52 -3.05 -14.51 7.78
C VAL A 52 -3.97 -13.75 6.85
N SER A 53 -3.90 -13.99 5.55
CA SER A 53 -4.77 -13.33 4.58
C SER A 53 -6.19 -13.84 4.60
N LEU A 54 -6.38 -15.10 4.99
CA LEU A 54 -7.68 -15.80 5.03
C LEU A 54 -8.45 -15.70 3.71
N GLY A 55 -7.74 -15.78 2.59
CA GLY A 55 -8.33 -15.77 1.25
C GLY A 55 -8.57 -14.37 0.68
N ALA A 56 -8.14 -13.31 1.36
CA ALA A 56 -8.32 -11.93 0.89
C ALA A 56 -7.72 -11.68 -0.49
N GLU A 57 -6.66 -12.41 -0.87
CA GLU A 57 -6.02 -12.33 -2.19
C GLU A 57 -6.94 -12.70 -3.35
N LYS A 58 -8.06 -13.34 -3.07
CA LYS A 58 -9.07 -13.67 -4.08
C LYS A 58 -10.00 -12.49 -4.38
N TYR A 59 -10.09 -11.52 -3.46
CA TYR A 59 -11.02 -10.40 -3.53
C TYR A 59 -10.33 -9.06 -3.75
N VAL A 60 -9.07 -8.93 -3.34
CA VAL A 60 -8.26 -7.74 -3.55
C VAL A 60 -7.33 -8.00 -4.73
N THR A 61 -7.47 -7.22 -5.77
CA THR A 61 -6.54 -7.26 -6.92
C THR A 61 -5.16 -6.80 -6.49
N TRP A 62 -4.13 -7.42 -6.99
CA TRP A 62 -2.76 -6.99 -6.69
C TRP A 62 -1.88 -7.01 -7.93
N GLU A 63 -0.82 -6.21 -7.88
CA GLU A 63 0.17 -6.10 -8.94
C GLU A 63 1.55 -5.90 -8.33
N LYS A 64 2.55 -6.62 -8.85
CA LYS A 64 3.94 -6.48 -8.47
C LYS A 64 4.62 -5.47 -9.38
N SER A 65 5.40 -4.54 -8.80
CA SER A 65 6.20 -3.58 -9.55
C SER A 65 7.55 -3.34 -8.87
N GLY A 66 8.60 -3.17 -9.66
CA GLY A 66 9.93 -2.84 -9.13
C GLY A 66 10.07 -1.39 -8.68
N SER A 67 9.20 -0.48 -9.11
CA SER A 67 9.35 0.95 -8.86
C SER A 67 8.11 1.57 -8.24
N THR A 68 8.25 2.00 -6.98
CA THR A 68 7.20 2.77 -6.28
C THR A 68 6.98 4.12 -6.93
N ILE A 69 8.04 4.80 -7.33
CA ILE A 69 7.97 6.13 -7.97
C ILE A 69 7.16 6.06 -9.27
N LYS A 70 7.37 5.05 -10.08
CA LYS A 70 6.61 4.84 -11.31
C LYS A 70 5.10 4.71 -11.03
N ILE A 71 4.74 3.90 -10.03
CA ILE A 71 3.33 3.72 -9.64
C ILE A 71 2.73 5.03 -9.14
N ILE A 72 3.46 5.78 -8.31
CA ILE A 72 3.00 7.08 -7.82
C ILE A 72 2.73 8.03 -8.99
N ASP A 73 3.66 8.13 -9.93
CA ASP A 73 3.54 9.04 -11.08
C ASP A 73 2.36 8.64 -11.97
N GLU A 74 2.17 7.36 -12.23
CA GLU A 74 1.01 6.85 -12.98
C GLU A 74 -0.31 7.19 -12.29
N LEU A 75 -0.39 7.00 -10.98
CA LEU A 75 -1.60 7.30 -10.21
C LEU A 75 -1.89 8.81 -10.17
N LYS A 76 -0.87 9.64 -10.00
CA LYS A 76 -1.03 11.10 -10.06
C LYS A 76 -1.53 11.56 -11.42
N ASN A 77 -1.04 10.97 -12.50
CA ASN A 77 -1.51 11.27 -13.86
C ASN A 77 -2.98 10.86 -14.06
N SER A 78 -3.47 9.93 -13.26
CA SER A 78 -4.87 9.52 -13.25
C SER A 78 -5.71 10.24 -12.17
N ASN A 79 -5.20 11.36 -11.65
CA ASN A 79 -5.86 12.22 -10.66
C ASN A 79 -6.03 11.60 -9.27
N TYR A 80 -5.20 10.61 -8.90
CA TYR A 80 -5.18 10.10 -7.54
C TYR A 80 -4.45 11.05 -6.60
N LYS A 81 -4.97 11.19 -5.38
CA LYS A 81 -4.27 11.82 -4.26
C LYS A 81 -3.48 10.75 -3.52
N ILE A 82 -2.24 11.06 -3.20
CA ILE A 82 -1.29 10.13 -2.57
C ILE A 82 -1.10 10.52 -1.11
N PHE A 83 -1.37 9.60 -0.21
CA PHE A 83 -1.19 9.79 1.22
C PHE A 83 -0.17 8.79 1.76
N ALA A 84 0.95 9.31 2.27
CA ALA A 84 1.97 8.49 2.89
C ALA A 84 1.66 8.29 4.37
N ILE A 85 1.72 7.06 4.84
CA ILE A 85 1.57 6.73 6.26
C ILE A 85 2.97 6.64 6.86
N GLU A 86 3.35 7.66 7.65
CA GLU A 86 4.68 7.76 8.24
C GLU A 86 4.70 8.77 9.38
N GLN A 87 5.56 8.55 10.36
CA GLN A 87 5.85 9.54 11.39
C GLN A 87 6.86 10.54 10.84
N SER A 88 6.50 11.79 10.81
CA SER A 88 7.32 12.87 10.25
C SER A 88 6.98 14.18 10.93
N LYS A 89 7.92 15.14 10.91
CA LYS A 89 7.65 16.51 11.39
C LYS A 89 6.54 17.19 10.57
N LYS A 90 6.28 16.73 9.37
CA LYS A 90 5.25 17.26 8.46
C LYS A 90 3.97 16.43 8.48
N SER A 91 3.90 15.37 9.28
CA SER A 91 2.72 14.52 9.35
C SER A 91 1.58 15.19 10.09
N ILE A 92 0.37 14.84 9.68
CA ILE A 92 -0.86 15.22 10.37
C ILE A 92 -1.58 13.95 10.84
N PRO A 93 -2.32 14.00 11.97
CA PRO A 93 -3.11 12.86 12.40
C PRO A 93 -4.13 12.48 11.31
N TYR A 94 -4.23 11.18 11.03
CA TYR A 94 -5.11 10.67 9.95
C TYR A 94 -6.57 11.09 10.12
N TYR A 95 -7.06 11.20 11.35
CA TYR A 95 -8.43 11.60 11.63
C TYR A 95 -8.73 13.08 11.34
N LYS A 96 -7.69 13.89 11.12
CA LYS A 96 -7.83 15.28 10.68
C LYS A 96 -7.95 15.41 9.16
N LEU A 97 -7.76 14.32 8.43
CA LEU A 97 -7.94 14.32 6.99
C LEU A 97 -9.43 14.50 6.68
N ARG A 98 -9.79 15.67 6.16
CA ARG A 98 -11.14 15.92 5.68
C ARG A 98 -11.16 15.75 4.17
N SER A 99 -11.87 14.74 3.70
CA SER A 99 -12.17 14.59 2.28
C SER A 99 -13.54 15.22 2.03
N LYS A 100 -13.57 16.24 1.20
CA LYS A 100 -14.83 16.86 0.76
C LYS A 100 -15.55 16.04 -0.31
N ASN A 101 -14.86 15.09 -0.93
CA ASN A 101 -15.37 14.29 -2.04
C ASN A 101 -15.01 12.82 -1.83
N ASN A 102 -15.81 11.95 -2.46
CA ASN A 102 -15.62 10.50 -2.43
C ASN A 102 -14.16 10.07 -2.50
N ASN A 103 -13.75 9.20 -1.57
CA ASN A 103 -12.42 8.61 -1.44
C ASN A 103 -12.02 7.72 -2.63
N SER A 104 -12.73 7.81 -3.76
CA SER A 104 -12.57 6.92 -4.90
C SER A 104 -11.19 7.03 -5.57
N LYS A 105 -10.54 8.20 -5.48
CA LYS A 105 -9.23 8.45 -6.08
C LYS A 105 -8.17 8.79 -5.03
N MET A 106 -8.03 7.91 -4.06
CA MET A 106 -7.02 7.98 -3.02
C MET A 106 -6.14 6.74 -3.06
N ALA A 107 -4.86 6.92 -2.83
CA ALA A 107 -3.90 5.84 -2.65
C ALA A 107 -3.10 6.08 -1.38
N LEU A 108 -3.01 5.03 -0.55
CA LEU A 108 -2.20 5.03 0.66
C LEU A 108 -0.86 4.36 0.38
N ILE A 109 0.22 4.91 0.90
CA ILE A 109 1.54 4.28 0.83
C ILE A 109 1.98 3.89 2.24
N LEU A 110 2.30 2.60 2.40
CA LEU A 110 2.89 2.06 3.62
C LEU A 110 4.33 1.64 3.32
N GLY A 111 5.22 1.94 4.24
CA GLY A 111 6.65 1.69 4.07
C GLY A 111 7.19 0.54 4.90
N ASN A 112 8.47 0.29 4.71
CA ASN A 112 9.23 -0.74 5.41
C ASN A 112 9.02 -0.66 6.93
N GLU A 113 8.95 -1.83 7.56
CA GLU A 113 8.67 -1.97 9.00
C GLU A 113 9.74 -1.32 9.89
N VAL A 114 10.97 -1.22 9.39
CA VAL A 114 12.10 -0.64 10.12
C VAL A 114 12.49 0.74 9.61
N TRP A 115 12.62 0.88 8.29
CA TRP A 115 13.16 2.09 7.64
C TRP A 115 12.08 3.10 7.26
N GLY A 116 10.81 2.70 7.25
CA GLY A 116 9.70 3.55 6.83
C GLY A 116 9.76 3.89 5.35
N LEU A 117 9.34 5.11 5.02
CA LEU A 117 9.34 5.63 3.65
C LEU A 117 10.50 6.62 3.46
N PRO A 118 11.28 6.48 2.37
CA PRO A 118 12.36 7.43 2.09
C PRO A 118 11.81 8.80 1.66
N ASP A 119 12.64 9.83 1.82
CA ASP A 119 12.28 11.21 1.46
C ASP A 119 11.86 11.37 0.00
N SER A 120 12.47 10.61 -0.90
CA SER A 120 12.11 10.61 -2.33
C SER A 120 10.64 10.26 -2.58
N ILE A 121 10.06 9.40 -1.74
CA ILE A 121 8.64 9.04 -1.80
C ILE A 121 7.80 10.06 -1.04
N LEU A 122 8.22 10.47 0.15
CA LEU A 122 7.50 11.44 0.97
C LEU A 122 7.29 12.76 0.23
N LYS A 123 8.27 13.21 -0.55
CA LYS A 123 8.17 14.43 -1.37
C LYS A 123 7.08 14.35 -2.44
N LYS A 124 6.74 13.15 -2.91
CA LYS A 124 5.70 12.94 -3.92
C LYS A 124 4.31 12.78 -3.32
N ALA A 125 4.20 12.58 -2.03
CA ALA A 125 2.92 12.46 -1.36
C ALA A 125 2.24 13.84 -1.25
N ASP A 126 0.92 13.85 -1.40
CA ASP A 126 0.12 15.05 -1.19
C ASP A 126 0.02 15.41 0.29
N LYS A 127 -0.04 14.39 1.15
CA LYS A 127 -0.01 14.54 2.62
C LYS A 127 0.70 13.35 3.25
N ILE A 128 1.27 13.59 4.42
CA ILE A 128 1.84 12.55 5.29
C ILE A 128 0.91 12.43 6.49
N LEU A 129 0.46 11.21 6.76
CA LEU A 129 -0.48 10.90 7.84
C LEU A 129 0.19 10.02 8.90
N GLU A 130 -0.20 10.21 10.14
CA GLU A 130 0.21 9.33 11.25
C GLU A 130 -0.97 8.90 12.14
#